data_d6a7291b97c2b0f3da4812ad6929f3fc
#
_entry.id   d6a7291b97c2b0f3da4812ad6929f3fc
#
_cell.length_a   1.000
_cell.length_b   1.000
_cell.length_c   1.000
_cell.angle_alpha   90.00
_cell.angle_beta   90.00
_cell.angle_gamma   90.00
#
_symmetry.space_group_name_H-M   'P 1'
#
loop_
_entity.id
_entity.type
_entity.pdbx_description
1 polymer ?
#
loop_
_entity_poly.entity_id
_entity_poly.type
_entity_poly.pdbx_seq_one_letter_code
_entity_poly.pdbx_strand_id
1 'polypeptide(L)'
;MAASTPEPDDILSLYRPDILPVRGPDAATREVPATQSVDARIEYLRRVSLFAECTDQELARVAAIARTVETPAGTVVTETGKPGDAFFFIIDGLVSVETPAGAGDPLRPGSFFGEMSLLDGEPRSATVTATTELRLLVIDGPNFWRLLNETPDLVRSIFKVLTRRVRRLEQAARATAPRTNAP
;
A
#
# COMPACT_ATOMS: atom_id res chain seq x y z
N MET A 1 -25.98 -26.36 -6.12
CA MET A 1 -24.50 -26.41 -6.04
C MET A 1 -24.09 -25.27 -5.13
N ALA A 2 -23.71 -25.59 -3.90
CA ALA A 2 -23.24 -24.59 -2.93
C ALA A 2 -21.78 -24.28 -3.25
N ALA A 3 -21.45 -23.01 -3.47
CA ALA A 3 -20.09 -22.56 -3.56
C ALA A 3 -19.44 -22.73 -2.19
N SER A 4 -18.41 -23.56 -2.12
CA SER A 4 -17.61 -23.78 -0.92
C SER A 4 -16.89 -22.47 -0.60
N THR A 5 -17.07 -21.99 0.62
CA THR A 5 -16.28 -20.86 1.14
C THR A 5 -14.83 -21.33 1.24
N PRO A 6 -13.84 -20.63 0.67
CA PRO A 6 -12.43 -21.04 0.78
C PRO A 6 -12.01 -21.04 2.26
N GLU A 7 -11.34 -22.10 2.68
CA GLU A 7 -10.74 -22.21 4.01
C GLU A 7 -9.60 -21.18 4.18
N PRO A 8 -9.30 -20.74 5.42
CA PRO A 8 -8.25 -19.74 5.68
C PRO A 8 -6.86 -20.12 5.14
N ASP A 9 -6.58 -21.41 4.98
CA ASP A 9 -5.33 -21.93 4.41
C ASP A 9 -5.27 -21.81 2.87
N ASP A 10 -6.40 -21.64 2.20
CA ASP A 10 -6.46 -21.45 0.75
C ASP A 10 -5.95 -20.06 0.32
N ILE A 11 -6.02 -19.07 1.21
CA ILE A 11 -5.54 -17.70 0.92
C ILE A 11 -4.02 -17.69 0.83
N LEU A 12 -3.32 -18.51 1.63
CA LEU A 12 -1.87 -18.67 1.56
C LEU A 12 -1.42 -19.39 0.27
N SER A 13 -2.29 -20.21 -0.34
CA SER A 13 -1.99 -20.91 -1.60
C SER A 13 -1.99 -19.96 -2.83
N LEU A 14 -2.60 -18.78 -2.72
CA LEU A 14 -2.52 -17.73 -3.74
C LEU A 14 -1.19 -16.99 -3.72
N TYR A 15 -0.41 -17.15 -2.64
CA TYR A 15 0.95 -16.63 -2.56
C TYR A 15 1.89 -17.50 -3.39
N ARG A 16 2.44 -16.94 -4.47
CA ARG A 16 3.48 -17.56 -5.31
C ARG A 16 4.85 -17.08 -4.85
N PRO A 17 5.63 -17.91 -4.12
CA PRO A 17 6.97 -17.53 -3.66
C PRO A 17 8.03 -17.43 -4.78
N ASP A 18 7.66 -17.79 -6.01
CA ASP A 18 8.58 -17.82 -7.17
C ASP A 18 8.77 -16.44 -7.82
N ILE A 19 8.11 -15.41 -7.33
CA ILE A 19 8.33 -14.04 -7.77
C ILE A 19 9.56 -13.54 -7.03
N LEU A 20 10.63 -13.35 -7.81
CA LEU A 20 11.98 -12.92 -7.44
C LEU A 20 12.02 -11.93 -6.26
N PRO A 21 13.10 -12.00 -5.43
CA PRO A 21 13.25 -11.11 -4.30
C PRO A 21 13.06 -9.66 -4.78
N VAL A 22 12.29 -8.89 -4.00
CA VAL A 22 12.12 -7.46 -4.17
C VAL A 22 13.47 -6.86 -4.58
N ARG A 23 13.64 -6.53 -5.85
CA ARG A 23 14.58 -5.48 -6.18
C ARG A 23 13.95 -4.25 -5.54
N GLY A 24 14.44 -3.95 -4.34
CA GLY A 24 14.16 -2.66 -3.72
C GLY A 24 14.39 -1.57 -4.75
N PRO A 25 13.75 -0.43 -4.63
CA PRO A 25 13.97 0.69 -5.50
C PRO A 25 15.47 0.85 -5.72
N ASP A 26 15.88 1.27 -6.91
CA ASP A 26 17.24 1.36 -7.43
C ASP A 26 18.34 1.59 -6.39
N ALA A 27 19.62 1.33 -6.74
CA ALA A 27 20.82 1.42 -5.92
C ALA A 27 20.97 2.68 -5.02
N ALA A 28 20.09 3.66 -5.17
CA ALA A 28 19.97 4.86 -4.36
C ALA A 28 19.08 4.69 -3.11
N THR A 29 18.30 3.62 -3.00
CA THR A 29 17.44 3.37 -1.84
C THR A 29 18.25 2.77 -0.71
N ARG A 30 18.24 3.45 0.42
CA ARG A 30 18.93 3.01 1.63
C ARG A 30 17.93 2.45 2.63
N GLU A 31 18.13 1.20 3.02
CA GLU A 31 17.49 0.67 4.21
C GLU A 31 18.08 1.37 5.44
N VAL A 32 17.23 2.05 6.21
CA VAL A 32 17.66 2.67 7.45
C VAL A 32 17.87 1.55 8.46
N PRO A 33 19.08 1.41 9.04
CA PRO A 33 19.32 0.41 10.07
C PRO A 33 18.23 0.50 11.14
N ALA A 34 17.88 -0.63 11.75
CA ALA A 34 16.81 -0.77 12.77
C ALA A 34 17.03 0.08 14.04
N THR A 35 17.89 1.11 13.98
CA THR A 35 18.17 2.11 15.02
C THR A 35 16.95 2.98 15.35
N GLN A 36 15.94 3.05 14.48
CA GLN A 36 14.65 3.57 14.91
C GLN A 36 13.99 2.52 15.79
N SER A 37 13.83 2.84 17.07
CA SER A 37 13.16 1.98 18.05
C SER A 37 11.76 1.58 17.52
N VAL A 38 11.29 0.41 17.92
CA VAL A 38 9.90 -0.02 17.64
C VAL A 38 8.93 1.08 18.05
N ASP A 39 9.21 1.80 19.15
CA ASP A 39 8.40 2.88 19.67
C ASP A 39 8.29 4.07 18.69
N ALA A 40 9.37 4.45 18.02
CA ALA A 40 9.33 5.50 17.00
C ALA A 40 8.46 5.10 15.80
N ARG A 41 8.49 3.85 15.38
CA ARG A 41 7.62 3.33 14.32
C ARG A 41 6.16 3.30 14.74
N ILE A 42 5.87 2.92 15.99
CA ILE A 42 4.51 2.97 16.56
C ILE A 42 3.96 4.41 16.53
N GLU A 43 4.77 5.40 16.90
CA GLU A 43 4.36 6.81 16.86
C GLU A 43 4.01 7.29 15.43
N TYR A 44 4.75 6.83 14.40
CA TYR A 44 4.38 7.10 13.01
C TYR A 44 3.06 6.41 12.63
N LEU A 45 2.90 5.14 12.99
CA LEU A 45 1.69 4.39 12.68
C LEU A 45 0.43 5.00 13.32
N ARG A 46 0.52 5.52 14.55
CA ARG A 46 -0.59 6.20 15.23
C ARG A 46 -1.14 7.42 14.48
N ARG A 47 -0.27 8.13 13.74
CA ARG A 47 -0.65 9.33 12.98
C ARG A 47 -1.38 9.01 11.68
N VAL A 48 -1.44 7.75 11.34
CA VAL A 48 -1.99 7.30 10.08
C VAL A 48 -3.42 6.84 10.26
N SER A 49 -4.33 7.42 9.48
CA SER A 49 -5.76 7.13 9.56
C SER A 49 -6.10 5.64 9.34
N LEU A 50 -5.25 4.90 8.65
CA LEU A 50 -5.40 3.46 8.44
C LEU A 50 -5.34 2.68 9.76
N PHE A 51 -4.51 3.13 10.71
CA PHE A 51 -4.29 2.48 11.99
C PHE A 51 -5.03 3.14 13.16
N ALA A 52 -5.93 4.09 12.86
CA ALA A 52 -6.63 4.85 13.90
C ALA A 52 -7.50 3.98 14.83
N GLU A 53 -7.91 2.80 14.35
CA GLU A 53 -8.73 1.86 15.11
C GLU A 53 -7.88 0.71 15.72
N CYS A 54 -6.58 0.67 15.45
CA CYS A 54 -5.68 -0.36 15.94
C CYS A 54 -5.26 -0.10 17.40
N THR A 55 -5.20 -1.16 18.17
CA THR A 55 -4.67 -1.15 19.54
C THR A 55 -3.13 -1.00 19.51
N ASP A 56 -2.54 -0.61 20.64
CA ASP A 56 -1.09 -0.51 20.80
C ASP A 56 -0.37 -1.84 20.51
N GLN A 57 -0.99 -2.95 20.89
CA GLN A 57 -0.45 -4.28 20.61
C GLN A 57 -0.43 -4.60 19.11
N GLU A 58 -1.46 -4.21 18.37
CA GLU A 58 -1.51 -4.38 16.91
C GLU A 58 -0.51 -3.46 16.22
N LEU A 59 -0.39 -2.20 16.66
CA LEU A 59 0.64 -1.28 16.16
C LEU A 59 2.05 -1.82 16.39
N ALA A 60 2.31 -2.42 17.55
CA ALA A 60 3.60 -3.05 17.85
C ALA A 60 3.90 -4.22 16.91
N ARG A 61 2.90 -5.04 16.56
CA ARG A 61 3.06 -6.12 15.57
C ARG A 61 3.43 -5.57 14.19
N VAL A 62 2.71 -4.54 13.72
CA VAL A 62 3.03 -3.84 12.45
C VAL A 62 4.45 -3.31 12.48
N ALA A 63 4.81 -2.59 13.55
CA ALA A 63 6.14 -1.99 13.70
C ALA A 63 7.27 -3.02 13.74
N ALA A 64 7.00 -4.23 14.26
CA ALA A 64 8.00 -5.30 14.35
C ALA A 64 8.36 -5.90 12.98
N ILE A 65 7.41 -5.97 12.07
CA ILE A 65 7.60 -6.59 10.73
C ILE A 65 7.92 -5.56 9.63
N ALA A 66 7.62 -4.29 9.87
CA ALA A 66 7.89 -3.22 8.91
C ALA A 66 9.36 -2.80 8.96
N ARG A 67 9.97 -2.59 7.80
CA ARG A 67 11.30 -1.99 7.65
C ARG A 67 11.17 -0.54 7.19
N THR A 68 12.06 0.32 7.65
CA THR A 68 12.13 1.72 7.21
C THR A 68 13.08 1.84 6.04
N VAL A 69 12.66 2.56 5.01
CA VAL A 69 13.44 2.79 3.78
C VAL A 69 13.43 4.29 3.48
N GLU A 70 14.59 4.83 3.15
CA GLU A 70 14.76 6.19 2.63
C GLU A 70 15.17 6.14 1.18
N THR A 71 14.56 7.00 0.37
CA THR A 71 14.82 7.07 -1.06
C THR A 71 14.83 8.51 -1.54
N PRO A 72 15.77 8.89 -2.43
CA PRO A 72 15.87 10.26 -2.91
C PRO A 72 14.72 10.62 -3.86
N ALA A 73 14.49 11.91 -4.04
CA ALA A 73 13.60 12.43 -5.06
C ALA A 73 13.97 11.89 -6.46
N GLY A 74 12.98 11.65 -7.30
CA GLY A 74 13.12 11.09 -8.64
C GLY A 74 13.15 9.56 -8.68
N THR A 75 13.20 8.86 -7.54
CA THR A 75 13.19 7.39 -7.51
C THR A 75 11.81 6.83 -7.83
N VAL A 76 11.75 5.90 -8.79
CA VAL A 76 10.55 5.11 -9.07
C VAL A 76 10.45 3.98 -8.05
N VAL A 77 9.44 4.05 -7.17
CA VAL A 77 9.20 3.07 -6.10
C VAL A 77 8.43 1.85 -6.61
N THR A 78 7.42 2.09 -7.44
CA THR A 78 6.66 1.03 -8.15
C THR A 78 6.49 1.42 -9.61
N GLU A 79 6.41 0.42 -10.49
CA GLU A 79 6.25 0.63 -11.94
C GLU A 79 5.04 -0.16 -12.43
N THR A 80 4.13 0.51 -13.14
CA THR A 80 2.93 -0.11 -13.74
C THR A 80 3.27 -1.36 -14.55
N GLY A 81 2.50 -2.42 -14.34
CA GLY A 81 2.66 -3.68 -15.07
C GLY A 81 3.77 -4.59 -14.53
N LYS A 82 4.58 -4.14 -13.59
CA LYS A 82 5.59 -4.99 -12.93
C LYS A 82 4.96 -5.78 -11.77
N PRO A 83 5.47 -6.98 -11.46
CA PRO A 83 5.07 -7.70 -10.27
C PRO A 83 5.28 -6.86 -9.00
N GLY A 84 4.40 -7.03 -8.02
CA GLY A 84 4.50 -6.28 -6.77
C GLY A 84 4.23 -7.16 -5.56
N ASP A 85 5.20 -7.22 -4.65
CA ASP A 85 5.21 -8.07 -3.47
C ASP A 85 5.40 -7.30 -2.16
N ALA A 86 5.26 -5.98 -2.19
CA ALA A 86 5.41 -5.13 -1.02
C ALA A 86 4.31 -4.08 -0.92
N PHE A 87 3.99 -3.74 0.32
CA PHE A 87 3.10 -2.68 0.76
C PHE A 87 3.92 -1.52 1.31
N PHE A 88 3.57 -0.32 0.95
CA PHE A 88 4.32 0.88 1.27
C PHE A 88 3.48 1.89 2.04
N PHE A 89 4.06 2.44 3.07
CA PHE A 89 3.50 3.46 3.93
C PHE A 89 4.36 4.72 3.86
N ILE A 90 3.78 5.89 3.57
CA ILE A 90 4.51 7.16 3.52
C ILE A 90 4.58 7.74 4.93
N ILE A 91 5.81 7.74 5.52
CA ILE A 91 6.11 8.41 6.78
C ILE A 91 6.34 9.90 6.54
N ASP A 92 7.17 10.20 5.51
CA ASP A 92 7.57 11.55 5.15
C ASP A 92 7.84 11.65 3.65
N GLY A 93 7.69 12.85 3.08
CA GLY A 93 7.86 13.11 1.67
C GLY A 93 6.57 12.98 0.85
N LEU A 94 6.71 13.18 -0.46
CA LEU A 94 5.61 13.21 -1.43
C LEU A 94 5.92 12.31 -2.60
N VAL A 95 4.88 11.70 -3.17
CA VAL A 95 5.00 10.92 -4.40
C VAL A 95 3.95 11.35 -5.43
N SER A 96 4.34 11.29 -6.72
CA SER A 96 3.41 11.32 -7.84
C SER A 96 2.93 9.91 -8.14
N VAL A 97 1.71 9.82 -8.67
CA VAL A 97 1.09 8.56 -9.09
C VAL A 97 0.68 8.70 -10.55
N GLU A 98 1.13 7.78 -11.38
CA GLU A 98 0.75 7.68 -12.79
C GLU A 98 0.10 6.32 -13.04
N THR A 99 -1.11 6.35 -13.59
CA THR A 99 -1.87 5.18 -13.99
C THR A 99 -2.00 5.13 -15.51
N PRO A 100 -2.38 3.99 -16.12
CA PRO A 100 -2.70 3.93 -17.54
C PRO A 100 -3.81 4.89 -17.98
N ALA A 101 -4.66 5.33 -17.05
CA ALA A 101 -5.72 6.32 -17.30
C ALA A 101 -5.23 7.79 -17.17
N GLY A 102 -3.99 8.01 -16.77
CA GLY A 102 -3.38 9.33 -16.56
C GLY A 102 -2.90 9.56 -15.12
N ALA A 103 -2.57 10.82 -14.82
CA ALA A 103 -2.10 11.21 -13.50
C ALA A 103 -3.17 11.00 -12.43
N GLY A 104 -2.77 10.32 -11.36
CA GLY A 104 -3.57 10.18 -10.15
C GLY A 104 -3.30 11.29 -9.14
N ASP A 105 -4.07 11.30 -8.05
CA ASP A 105 -3.81 12.21 -6.94
C ASP A 105 -2.44 11.91 -6.31
N PRO A 106 -1.59 12.94 -6.04
CA PRO A 106 -0.33 12.74 -5.34
C PRO A 106 -0.59 12.23 -3.92
N LEU A 107 0.30 11.34 -3.46
CA LEU A 107 0.21 10.81 -2.11
C LEU A 107 1.20 11.53 -1.19
N ARG A 108 0.82 11.65 0.09
CA ARG A 108 1.50 12.40 1.13
C ARG A 108 1.66 11.56 2.41
N PRO A 109 2.38 12.05 3.43
CA PRO A 109 2.48 11.37 4.71
C PRO A 109 1.11 10.91 5.25
N GLY A 110 1.05 9.67 5.73
CA GLY A 110 -0.18 9.02 6.14
C GLY A 110 -0.93 8.28 5.03
N SER A 111 -0.50 8.41 3.77
CA SER A 111 -1.00 7.60 2.66
C SER A 111 -0.25 6.28 2.54
N PHE A 112 -0.86 5.32 1.82
CA PHE A 112 -0.24 4.05 1.49
C PHE A 112 -0.51 3.67 0.02
N PHE A 113 0.30 2.75 -0.51
CA PHE A 113 0.16 2.23 -1.86
C PHE A 113 0.78 0.83 -1.98
N GLY A 114 0.52 0.16 -3.11
CA GLY A 114 1.02 -1.18 -3.39
C GLY A 114 0.17 -2.31 -2.82
N GLU A 115 -0.95 -1.97 -2.15
CA GLU A 115 -1.91 -2.93 -1.60
C GLU A 115 -2.62 -3.76 -2.68
N MET A 116 -2.92 -3.16 -3.84
CA MET A 116 -3.74 -3.80 -4.87
C MET A 116 -3.10 -5.09 -5.35
N SER A 117 -1.84 -5.04 -5.78
CA SER A 117 -1.10 -6.21 -6.23
C SER A 117 -0.99 -7.33 -5.19
N LEU A 118 -1.02 -6.98 -3.91
CA LEU A 118 -1.02 -7.96 -2.83
C LEU A 118 -2.40 -8.57 -2.62
N LEU A 119 -3.47 -7.81 -2.85
CA LEU A 119 -4.85 -8.23 -2.60
C LEU A 119 -5.43 -9.05 -3.76
N ASP A 120 -5.11 -8.68 -5.01
CA ASP A 120 -5.67 -9.31 -6.22
C ASP A 120 -4.67 -10.19 -6.99
N GLY A 121 -3.37 -10.15 -6.63
CA GLY A 121 -2.31 -10.89 -7.31
C GLY A 121 -1.94 -10.34 -8.68
N GLU A 122 -2.53 -9.22 -9.09
CA GLU A 122 -2.28 -8.59 -10.38
C GLU A 122 -1.00 -7.72 -10.34
N PRO A 123 -0.41 -7.40 -11.50
CA PRO A 123 0.73 -6.47 -11.58
C PRO A 123 0.39 -5.10 -10.99
N ARG A 124 1.44 -4.29 -10.68
CA ARG A 124 1.28 -2.92 -10.19
C ARG A 124 0.36 -2.11 -11.08
N SER A 125 -0.68 -1.52 -10.51
CA SER A 125 -1.68 -0.71 -11.20
C SER A 125 -1.21 0.70 -11.53
N ALA A 126 -0.11 1.16 -10.90
CA ALA A 126 0.41 2.51 -11.06
C ALA A 126 1.93 2.55 -10.90
N THR A 127 2.53 3.52 -11.61
CA THR A 127 3.90 3.98 -11.37
C THR A 127 3.85 5.03 -10.26
N VAL A 128 4.64 4.82 -9.21
CA VAL A 128 4.75 5.74 -8.07
C VAL A 128 6.18 6.23 -7.97
N THR A 129 6.37 7.54 -8.10
CA THR A 129 7.69 8.18 -8.12
C THR A 129 7.82 9.17 -6.95
N ALA A 130 8.92 9.10 -6.23
CA ALA A 130 9.26 10.06 -5.19
C ALA A 130 9.46 11.46 -5.78
N THR A 131 8.71 12.47 -5.35
CA THR A 131 8.88 13.86 -5.80
C THR A 131 9.74 14.69 -4.86
N THR A 132 9.93 14.20 -3.65
CA THR A 132 10.86 14.72 -2.63
C THR A 132 11.70 13.58 -2.08
N GLU A 133 12.63 13.86 -1.20
CA GLU A 133 13.17 12.84 -0.29
C GLU A 133 11.99 12.12 0.37
N LEU A 134 12.01 10.78 0.39
CA LEU A 134 10.89 9.96 0.79
C LEU A 134 11.33 8.97 1.87
N ARG A 135 10.55 8.89 2.94
CA ARG A 135 10.70 7.87 3.98
C ARG A 135 9.46 6.99 4.03
N LEU A 136 9.67 5.69 3.90
CA LEU A 136 8.64 4.68 3.83
C LEU A 136 8.76 3.66 4.96
N LEU A 137 7.63 3.15 5.46
CA LEU A 137 7.56 1.81 6.05
C LEU A 137 7.17 0.84 4.95
N VAL A 138 7.91 -0.26 4.87
CA VAL A 138 7.71 -1.30 3.86
C VAL A 138 7.42 -2.62 4.55
N ILE A 139 6.36 -3.29 4.10
CA ILE A 139 5.94 -4.62 4.55
C ILE A 139 5.90 -5.52 3.33
N ASP A 140 6.62 -6.63 3.36
CA ASP A 140 6.59 -7.63 2.28
C ASP A 140 5.26 -8.41 2.26
N GLY A 141 4.98 -9.08 1.15
CA GLY A 141 3.72 -9.80 0.92
C GLY A 141 3.39 -10.83 2.01
N PRO A 142 4.29 -11.75 2.39
CA PRO A 142 4.04 -12.72 3.45
C PRO A 142 3.67 -12.08 4.78
N ASN A 143 4.42 -11.06 5.18
CA ASN A 143 4.15 -10.32 6.40
C ASN A 143 2.85 -9.51 6.32
N PHE A 144 2.52 -8.96 5.14
CA PHE A 144 1.25 -8.27 4.91
C PHE A 144 0.05 -9.22 5.11
N TRP A 145 0.07 -10.39 4.50
CA TRP A 145 -1.00 -11.38 4.66
C TRP A 145 -1.12 -11.89 6.10
N ARG A 146 0.01 -12.18 6.76
CA ARG A 146 0.01 -12.55 8.17
C ARG A 146 -0.63 -11.46 9.02
N LEU A 147 -0.28 -10.19 8.77
CA LEU A 147 -0.83 -9.05 9.48
C LEU A 147 -2.34 -8.92 9.29
N LEU A 148 -2.85 -9.09 8.08
CA LEU A 148 -4.30 -9.05 7.80
C LEU A 148 -5.06 -10.13 8.57
N ASN A 149 -4.50 -11.33 8.67
CA ASN A 149 -5.10 -12.44 9.43
C ASN A 149 -5.11 -12.18 10.95
N GLU A 150 -4.08 -11.49 11.46
CA GLU A 150 -3.93 -11.23 12.89
C GLU A 150 -4.57 -9.91 13.35
N THR A 151 -4.98 -9.03 12.43
CA THR A 151 -5.45 -7.67 12.72
C THR A 151 -6.73 -7.33 11.94
N PRO A 152 -7.91 -7.80 12.37
CA PRO A 152 -9.18 -7.56 11.68
C PRO A 152 -9.53 -6.08 11.52
N ASP A 153 -9.13 -5.23 12.46
CA ASP A 153 -9.38 -3.79 12.40
C ASP A 153 -8.57 -3.10 11.29
N LEU A 154 -7.36 -3.58 11.00
CA LEU A 154 -6.59 -3.13 9.85
C LEU A 154 -7.30 -3.49 8.54
N VAL A 155 -7.82 -4.71 8.41
CA VAL A 155 -8.59 -5.14 7.23
C VAL A 155 -9.78 -4.20 7.01
N ARG A 156 -10.54 -3.92 8.07
CA ARG A 156 -11.70 -3.00 8.01
C ARG A 156 -11.27 -1.60 7.56
N SER A 157 -10.14 -1.11 8.07
CA SER A 157 -9.60 0.20 7.71
C SER A 157 -9.13 0.27 6.26
N ILE A 158 -8.48 -0.77 5.75
CA ILE A 158 -8.11 -0.88 4.32
C ILE A 158 -9.37 -0.81 3.46
N PHE A 159 -10.41 -1.60 3.75
CA PHE A 159 -11.67 -1.56 3.00
C PHE A 159 -12.32 -0.17 3.01
N LYS A 160 -12.32 0.53 4.15
CA LYS A 160 -12.83 1.91 4.22
C LYS A 160 -12.08 2.85 3.27
N VAL A 161 -10.75 2.74 3.19
CA VAL A 161 -9.95 3.59 2.29
C VAL A 161 -10.18 3.23 0.83
N LEU A 162 -10.18 1.94 0.48
CA LEU A 162 -10.44 1.49 -0.90
C LEU A 162 -11.84 1.91 -1.36
N THR A 163 -12.86 1.77 -0.52
CA THR A 163 -14.22 2.21 -0.83
C THR A 163 -14.28 3.73 -1.07
N ARG A 164 -13.52 4.52 -0.31
CA ARG A 164 -13.43 5.97 -0.54
C ARG A 164 -12.75 6.30 -1.88
N ARG A 165 -11.70 5.55 -2.26
CA ARG A 165 -11.04 5.70 -3.56
C ARG A 165 -12.00 5.39 -4.70
N VAL A 166 -12.75 4.28 -4.63
CA VAL A 166 -13.77 3.91 -5.62
C VAL A 166 -14.81 5.02 -5.77
N ARG A 167 -15.39 5.51 -4.66
CA ARG A 167 -16.40 6.59 -4.71
C ARG A 167 -15.87 7.87 -5.35
N ARG A 168 -14.60 8.23 -5.12
CA ARG A 168 -13.99 9.40 -5.79
C ARG A 168 -13.88 9.19 -7.30
N LEU A 169 -13.45 8.00 -7.74
CA LEU A 169 -13.35 7.66 -9.16
C LEU A 169 -14.72 7.71 -9.84
N GLU A 170 -15.77 7.19 -9.21
CA GLU A 170 -17.14 7.26 -9.70
C GLU A 170 -17.64 8.71 -9.83
N GLN A 171 -17.34 9.56 -8.85
CA GLN A 171 -17.69 10.98 -8.87
C GLN A 171 -16.96 11.73 -10.00
N ALA A 172 -15.66 11.48 -10.17
CA ALA A 172 -14.88 12.05 -11.25
C ALA A 172 -15.40 11.62 -12.63
N ALA A 173 -15.72 10.33 -12.80
CA ALA A 173 -16.28 9.80 -14.04
C ALA A 173 -17.63 10.45 -14.38
N ARG A 174 -18.50 10.65 -13.38
CA ARG A 174 -19.80 11.34 -13.57
C ARG A 174 -19.63 12.84 -13.93
N ALA A 175 -18.60 13.49 -13.36
CA ALA A 175 -18.33 14.90 -13.65
C ALA A 175 -17.81 15.11 -15.09
N THR A 176 -17.15 14.10 -15.65
CA THR A 176 -16.56 14.14 -17.00
C THR A 176 -17.52 13.64 -18.09
N ALA A 177 -18.63 12.98 -17.69
CA ALA A 177 -19.62 12.50 -18.64
C ALA A 177 -20.30 13.68 -19.36
N PRO A 178 -20.38 13.70 -20.72
CA PRO A 178 -21.05 14.74 -21.45
C PRO A 178 -22.53 14.77 -21.03
N ARG A 179 -23.02 15.96 -20.65
CA ARG A 179 -24.45 16.17 -20.43
C ARG A 179 -25.16 15.95 -21.78
N THR A 180 -25.76 14.75 -21.92
CA THR A 180 -26.67 14.51 -23.04
C THR A 180 -27.87 15.41 -22.81
N ASN A 181 -27.91 16.58 -23.49
CA ASN A 181 -29.14 17.32 -23.63
C ASN A 181 -30.07 16.44 -24.49
N ALA A 182 -31.00 15.78 -23.84
CA ALA A 182 -32.16 15.25 -24.54
C ALA A 182 -33.02 16.44 -25.03
N PRO A 183 -33.56 16.35 -26.24
CA PRO A 183 -34.39 17.40 -26.82
C PRO A 183 -35.71 17.60 -26.09
#